data_4ac06478a3fc7a7ad1ab576bee325fb0
#
_entry.id   4ac06478a3fc7a7ad1ab576bee325fb0
#
_cell.length_a   1.000
_cell.length_b   1.000
_cell.length_c   1.000
_cell.angle_alpha   90.00
_cell.angle_beta   90.00
_cell.angle_gamma   90.00
#
_symmetry.space_group_name_H-M   'P 1'
#
loop_
_entity.id
_entity.type
_entity.pdbx_description
1 polymer ?
#
loop_
_entity_poly.entity_id
_entity_poly.type
_entity_poly.pdbx_seq_one_letter_code
_entity_poly.pdbx_strand_id
1 'polypeptide(L)'
;HPRYGAGHPRSAGRGGLRICRSPVGAGGLARDAGVARLVSRSALRAGALGFSTSRTPLHRSKDGELVPGTTANEHELLGIAGAMKRVGHGVFQFAPEHAKVPVEEWSWMRKLAQTTGATVSVNLSQPNDGPEIWRNVLSLLTEAQSDGVPIVAQVAGRTIGVLMCLEGSAHPLLFHPAYNEVAHLP
;
A
#
# COMPACT_ATOMS: atom_id res chain seq x y z
N HIS A 1 27.90 -14.72 -1.39
CA HIS A 1 27.13 -14.44 -0.17
C HIS A 1 27.52 -13.09 0.39
N PRO A 2 26.66 -12.10 0.48
CA PRO A 2 26.79 -11.05 1.48
C PRO A 2 25.66 -11.17 2.51
N ARG A 3 26.09 -11.33 3.77
CA ARG A 3 25.25 -11.18 4.95
C ARG A 3 24.84 -9.71 5.07
N TYR A 4 23.55 -9.43 5.14
CA TYR A 4 23.08 -8.11 5.55
C TYR A 4 23.25 -7.97 7.07
N GLY A 5 24.32 -7.29 7.47
CA GLY A 5 24.58 -6.91 8.84
C GLY A 5 23.73 -5.71 9.26
N ALA A 6 23.28 -5.74 10.51
CA ALA A 6 22.63 -4.62 11.18
C ALA A 6 23.55 -3.39 11.16
N GLY A 7 23.19 -2.37 10.37
CA GLY A 7 23.92 -1.11 10.28
C GLY A 7 23.50 -0.14 11.37
N HIS A 8 24.46 0.31 12.16
CA HIS A 8 24.36 1.41 13.11
C HIS A 8 23.88 2.73 12.43
N PRO A 9 23.22 3.63 13.16
CA PRO A 9 22.79 4.91 12.64
C PRO A 9 24.02 5.82 12.41
N ARG A 10 24.30 6.13 11.16
CA ARG A 10 25.25 7.20 10.81
C ARG A 10 24.48 8.46 10.45
N SER A 11 24.88 9.52 11.14
CA SER A 11 24.75 10.97 10.97
C SER A 11 23.93 11.54 9.79
N ALA A 12 23.21 12.59 10.12
CA ALA A 12 22.50 13.54 9.28
C ALA A 12 23.22 13.88 7.95
N GLY A 13 22.55 13.60 6.84
CA GLY A 13 22.96 14.03 5.53
C GLY A 13 21.89 13.74 4.48
N ARG A 14 21.21 14.81 4.04
CA ARG A 14 20.28 14.90 2.90
C ARG A 14 18.95 14.17 3.06
N GLY A 15 17.88 14.97 3.09
CA GLY A 15 16.51 14.55 3.27
C GLY A 15 16.02 13.59 2.19
N GLY A 16 16.16 12.30 2.45
CA GLY A 16 15.47 11.26 1.69
C GLY A 16 14.07 11.08 2.24
N LEU A 17 13.10 11.00 1.34
CA LEU A 17 11.70 10.73 1.63
C LEU A 17 11.58 9.44 2.44
N ARG A 18 11.25 9.54 3.72
CA ARG A 18 11.07 8.36 4.58
C ARG A 18 9.57 8.04 4.69
N ILE A 19 9.19 6.92 4.13
CA ILE A 19 7.85 6.35 4.27
C ILE A 19 7.97 5.13 5.19
N CYS A 20 7.16 5.10 6.24
CA CYS A 20 7.05 3.93 7.10
C CYS A 20 6.26 2.84 6.36
N ARG A 21 6.87 1.69 6.12
CA ARG A 21 6.15 0.52 5.57
C ARG A 21 5.60 -0.31 6.73
N SER A 22 4.46 -0.95 6.50
CA SER A 22 3.85 -1.84 7.50
C SER A 22 4.83 -2.95 7.89
N PRO A 23 5.13 -3.14 9.18
CA PRO A 23 6.04 -4.19 9.64
C PRO A 23 5.33 -5.52 9.94
N VAL A 24 4.02 -5.63 9.67
CA VAL A 24 3.19 -6.68 10.27
C VAL A 24 2.93 -7.82 9.29
N GLY A 25 3.23 -9.04 9.70
CA GLY A 25 2.96 -10.28 8.99
C GLY A 25 1.57 -10.87 9.33
N ALA A 26 1.11 -11.79 8.52
CA ALA A 26 -0.26 -12.33 8.46
C ALA A 26 -0.75 -13.15 9.68
N GLY A 27 -0.23 -12.98 10.89
CA GLY A 27 -0.47 -13.91 12.00
C GLY A 27 -1.09 -13.38 13.30
N GLY A 28 -1.50 -12.11 13.43
CA GLY A 28 -1.89 -11.63 14.76
C GLY A 28 -2.79 -10.39 14.81
N LEU A 29 -4.03 -10.52 14.39
CA LEU A 29 -4.95 -9.41 14.06
C LEU A 29 -5.18 -8.31 15.12
N ALA A 30 -5.07 -8.57 16.41
CA ALA A 30 -5.37 -7.55 17.44
C ALA A 30 -4.13 -6.95 18.11
N ARG A 31 -3.08 -7.73 18.29
CA ARG A 31 -1.81 -7.24 18.86
C ARG A 31 -1.04 -6.38 17.86
N ASP A 32 -1.14 -6.71 16.59
CA ASP A 32 -0.42 -6.10 15.49
C ASP A 32 -0.92 -4.70 15.16
N ALA A 33 -2.23 -4.44 15.24
CA ALA A 33 -2.79 -3.10 15.05
C ALA A 33 -2.27 -2.09 16.10
N GLY A 34 -2.05 -2.53 17.34
CA GLY A 34 -1.44 -1.71 18.40
C GLY A 34 0.01 -1.36 18.09
N VAL A 35 0.77 -2.34 17.63
CA VAL A 35 2.18 -2.17 17.24
C VAL A 35 2.28 -1.27 16.01
N ALA A 36 1.48 -1.49 14.98
CA ALA A 36 1.46 -0.66 13.79
C ALA A 36 1.14 0.81 14.10
N ARG A 37 0.19 1.08 14.99
CA ARG A 37 -0.13 2.43 15.49
C ARG A 37 1.05 3.08 16.22
N LEU A 38 1.73 2.33 17.07
CA LEU A 38 2.85 2.83 17.84
C LEU A 38 4.05 3.14 16.95
N VAL A 39 4.40 2.22 16.05
CA VAL A 39 5.50 2.39 15.09
C VAL A 39 5.24 3.57 14.17
N SER A 40 4.04 3.68 13.60
CA SER A 40 3.67 4.80 12.73
C SER A 40 3.75 6.14 13.46
N ARG A 41 3.28 6.21 14.70
CA ARG A 41 3.37 7.43 15.53
C ARG A 41 4.81 7.83 15.81
N SER A 42 5.66 6.87 16.17
CA SER A 42 7.07 7.12 16.47
C SER A 42 7.83 7.54 15.21
N ALA A 43 7.59 6.88 14.08
CA ALA A 43 8.20 7.21 12.80
C ALA A 43 7.83 8.61 12.32
N LEU A 44 6.54 8.99 12.40
CA LEU A 44 6.07 10.32 12.03
C LEU A 44 6.71 11.40 12.90
N ARG A 45 6.78 11.19 14.21
CA ARG A 45 7.47 12.11 15.14
C ARG A 45 8.96 12.23 14.84
N ALA A 46 9.58 11.19 14.31
CA ALA A 46 10.97 11.18 13.86
C ALA A 46 11.17 11.76 12.44
N GLY A 47 10.11 12.32 11.82
CA GLY A 47 10.18 13.00 10.53
C GLY A 47 9.79 12.14 9.32
N ALA A 48 9.11 11.00 9.51
CA ALA A 48 8.53 10.26 8.39
C ALA A 48 7.40 11.08 7.75
N LEU A 49 7.28 11.01 6.41
CA LEU A 49 6.28 11.76 5.65
C LEU A 49 4.88 11.15 5.67
N GLY A 50 4.77 9.90 6.07
CA GLY A 50 3.49 9.21 6.11
C GLY A 50 3.64 7.72 6.31
N PHE A 51 2.55 7.02 6.03
CA PHE A 51 2.44 5.57 6.08
C PHE A 51 2.16 5.04 4.68
N SER A 52 2.80 3.93 4.30
CA SER A 52 2.55 3.26 3.03
C SER A 52 2.26 1.78 3.25
N THR A 53 1.28 1.26 2.52
CA THR A 53 0.93 -0.16 2.53
C THR A 53 0.61 -0.67 1.12
N SER A 54 0.50 -1.98 0.98
CA SER A 54 0.10 -2.63 -0.26
C SER A 54 -1.16 -3.46 -0.04
N ARG A 55 -2.09 -3.34 -0.99
CA ARG A 55 -3.32 -4.14 -1.05
C ARG A 55 -3.30 -5.12 -2.22
N THR A 56 -2.34 -4.96 -3.14
CA THR A 56 -2.24 -5.84 -4.30
C THR A 56 -1.57 -7.18 -3.96
N PRO A 57 -2.13 -8.32 -4.42
CA PRO A 57 -1.54 -9.64 -4.24
C PRO A 57 -0.26 -9.86 -5.07
N LEU A 58 0.08 -8.92 -5.95
CA LEU A 58 1.32 -8.97 -6.74
C LEU A 58 2.56 -8.69 -5.88
N HIS A 59 2.41 -7.99 -4.76
CA HIS A 59 3.53 -7.73 -3.87
C HIS A 59 3.72 -8.91 -2.92
N ARG A 60 4.82 -9.62 -3.12
CA ARG A 60 5.18 -10.80 -2.33
C ARG A 60 6.57 -10.67 -1.72
N SER A 61 6.80 -11.38 -0.65
CA SER A 61 8.12 -11.58 -0.06
C SER A 61 9.01 -12.42 -0.99
N LYS A 62 10.29 -12.51 -0.67
CA LYS A 62 11.22 -13.41 -1.37
C LYS A 62 10.81 -14.90 -1.29
N ASP A 63 10.02 -15.27 -0.30
CA ASP A 63 9.54 -16.62 -0.06
C ASP A 63 8.13 -16.86 -0.67
N GLY A 64 7.63 -15.90 -1.47
CA GLY A 64 6.34 -15.97 -2.16
C GLY A 64 5.12 -15.62 -1.32
N GLU A 65 5.28 -15.28 -0.04
CA GLU A 65 4.18 -14.89 0.84
C GLU A 65 3.68 -13.47 0.53
N LEU A 66 2.41 -13.21 0.78
CA LEU A 66 1.85 -11.87 0.67
C LEU A 66 2.56 -10.91 1.63
N VAL A 67 2.86 -9.70 1.16
CA VAL A 67 3.45 -8.69 2.05
C VAL A 67 2.47 -8.25 3.13
N PRO A 68 2.98 -7.88 4.31
CA PRO A 68 2.14 -7.30 5.36
C PRO A 68 1.33 -6.13 4.85
N GLY A 69 0.07 -6.06 5.27
CA GLY A 69 -0.87 -5.02 4.84
C GLY A 69 -1.80 -5.44 3.72
N THR A 70 -1.46 -6.45 2.89
CA THR A 70 -2.33 -6.94 1.80
C THR A 70 -3.71 -7.34 2.33
N THR A 71 -3.76 -7.95 3.50
CA THR A 71 -4.99 -8.42 4.16
C THR A 71 -5.42 -7.58 5.36
N ALA A 72 -4.80 -6.41 5.56
CA ALA A 72 -5.16 -5.51 6.66
C ALA A 72 -6.65 -5.14 6.59
N ASN A 73 -7.34 -5.22 7.72
CA ASN A 73 -8.75 -4.85 7.79
C ASN A 73 -8.93 -3.33 8.00
N GLU A 74 -10.15 -2.86 7.80
CA GLU A 74 -10.48 -1.44 7.94
C GLU A 74 -10.12 -0.89 9.33
N HIS A 75 -10.35 -1.66 10.40
CA HIS A 75 -10.06 -1.22 11.77
C HIS A 75 -8.56 -0.97 11.99
N GLU A 76 -7.69 -1.79 11.41
CA GLU A 76 -6.24 -1.59 11.46
C GLU A 76 -5.84 -0.33 10.71
N LEU A 77 -6.33 -0.16 9.46
CA LEU A 77 -6.03 0.99 8.61
C LEU A 77 -6.49 2.31 9.25
N LEU A 78 -7.72 2.35 9.77
CA LEU A 78 -8.26 3.50 10.51
C LEU A 78 -7.47 3.78 11.80
N GLY A 79 -7.02 2.73 12.47
CA GLY A 79 -6.20 2.87 13.67
C GLY A 79 -4.84 3.53 13.40
N ILE A 80 -4.19 3.17 12.30
CA ILE A 80 -2.94 3.78 11.84
C ILE A 80 -3.17 5.24 11.47
N ALA A 81 -4.18 5.51 10.64
CA ALA A 81 -4.53 6.88 10.27
C ALA A 81 -4.93 7.75 11.46
N GLY A 82 -5.60 7.20 12.45
CA GLY A 82 -5.86 7.88 13.72
C GLY A 82 -4.58 8.22 14.50
N ALA A 83 -3.53 7.41 14.39
CA ALA A 83 -2.22 7.77 14.93
C ALA A 83 -1.58 8.94 14.17
N MET A 84 -1.73 8.99 12.85
CA MET A 84 -1.29 10.13 12.02
C MET A 84 -2.02 11.42 12.39
N LYS A 85 -3.34 11.37 12.56
CA LYS A 85 -4.15 12.51 13.04
C LYS A 85 -3.61 13.10 14.35
N ARG A 86 -3.26 12.24 15.31
CA ARG A 86 -2.71 12.69 16.61
C ARG A 86 -1.32 13.32 16.50
N VAL A 87 -0.57 13.01 15.47
CA VAL A 87 0.73 13.66 15.18
C VAL A 87 0.52 14.97 14.41
N GLY A 88 -0.58 15.09 13.68
CA GLY A 88 -0.98 16.29 12.96
C GLY A 88 -0.42 16.41 11.54
N HIS A 89 0.24 15.37 11.02
CA HIS A 89 0.73 15.35 9.65
C HIS A 89 0.87 13.93 9.10
N GLY A 90 1.07 13.84 7.79
CA GLY A 90 1.40 12.62 7.07
C GLY A 90 0.41 12.29 5.95
N VAL A 91 0.90 11.53 4.97
CA VAL A 91 0.12 11.00 3.85
C VAL A 91 -0.08 9.51 4.06
N PHE A 92 -1.30 9.05 3.88
CA PHE A 92 -1.62 7.62 3.86
C PHE A 92 -1.60 7.13 2.41
N GLN A 93 -0.53 6.46 2.01
CA GLN A 93 -0.35 5.99 0.65
C GLN A 93 -0.58 4.48 0.58
N PHE A 94 -1.19 4.00 -0.51
CA PHE A 94 -1.26 2.57 -0.74
C PHE A 94 -1.28 2.21 -2.23
N ALA A 95 -0.79 0.99 -2.52
CA ALA A 95 -0.89 0.35 -3.81
C ALA A 95 -2.12 -0.56 -3.79
N PRO A 96 -3.19 -0.24 -4.52
CA PRO A 96 -4.43 -1.02 -4.51
C PRO A 96 -4.32 -2.27 -5.39
N GLU A 97 -5.27 -3.16 -5.22
CA GLU A 97 -5.72 -4.00 -6.30
C GLU A 97 -6.74 -3.18 -7.11
N HIS A 98 -6.35 -2.73 -8.29
CA HIS A 98 -7.05 -1.65 -9.00
C HIS A 98 -8.52 -1.94 -9.27
N ALA A 99 -8.87 -3.18 -9.60
CA ALA A 99 -10.26 -3.60 -9.82
C ALA A 99 -11.15 -3.43 -8.57
N LYS A 100 -10.58 -3.50 -7.39
CA LYS A 100 -11.32 -3.40 -6.11
C LYS A 100 -11.51 -1.97 -5.63
N VAL A 101 -10.78 -1.00 -6.18
CA VAL A 101 -10.85 0.39 -5.68
C VAL A 101 -12.27 0.94 -5.68
N PRO A 102 -13.03 0.89 -6.79
CA PRO A 102 -14.38 1.47 -6.80
C PRO A 102 -15.42 0.68 -6.00
N VAL A 103 -15.16 -0.59 -5.69
CA VAL A 103 -16.16 -1.48 -5.07
C VAL A 103 -15.86 -1.73 -3.59
N GLU A 104 -14.66 -2.20 -3.28
CA GLU A 104 -14.32 -2.65 -1.92
C GLU A 104 -13.48 -1.62 -1.14
N GLU A 105 -12.56 -0.95 -1.82
CA GLU A 105 -11.56 -0.10 -1.14
C GLU A 105 -12.05 1.35 -0.95
N TRP A 106 -12.95 1.84 -1.81
CA TRP A 106 -13.37 3.24 -1.79
C TRP A 106 -14.02 3.66 -0.46
N SER A 107 -14.86 2.81 0.08
CA SER A 107 -15.62 3.11 1.31
C SER A 107 -14.69 3.42 2.49
N TRP A 108 -13.73 2.55 2.77
CA TRP A 108 -12.81 2.77 3.89
C TRP A 108 -11.81 3.90 3.62
N MET A 109 -11.38 4.11 2.35
CA MET A 109 -10.52 5.24 1.98
C MET A 109 -11.18 6.58 2.30
N ARG A 110 -12.42 6.73 1.86
CA ARG A 110 -13.21 7.92 2.11
C ARG A 110 -13.43 8.14 3.62
N LYS A 111 -13.82 7.10 4.32
CA LYS A 111 -13.99 7.12 5.79
C LYS A 111 -12.69 7.50 6.51
N LEU A 112 -11.55 6.94 6.09
CA LEU A 112 -10.25 7.25 6.64
C LEU A 112 -9.91 8.74 6.46
N ALA A 113 -10.01 9.26 5.23
CA ALA A 113 -9.74 10.66 4.93
C ALA A 113 -10.66 11.61 5.72
N GLN A 114 -11.97 11.35 5.73
CA GLN A 114 -12.96 12.14 6.46
C GLN A 114 -12.71 12.14 7.98
N THR A 115 -12.46 10.95 8.54
CA THR A 115 -12.31 10.80 10.01
C THR A 115 -11.01 11.41 10.51
N THR A 116 -9.96 11.36 9.73
CA THR A 116 -8.62 11.74 10.18
C THR A 116 -8.13 13.07 9.62
N GLY A 117 -8.67 13.52 8.50
CA GLY A 117 -8.16 14.66 7.74
C GLY A 117 -6.82 14.37 7.05
N ALA A 118 -6.32 13.14 7.13
CA ALA A 118 -5.09 12.76 6.43
C ALA A 118 -5.32 12.66 4.93
N THR A 119 -4.38 13.15 4.12
CA THR A 119 -4.41 12.93 2.69
C THR A 119 -4.21 11.45 2.39
N VAL A 120 -5.15 10.85 1.67
CA VAL A 120 -5.05 9.50 1.13
C VAL A 120 -4.49 9.57 -0.28
N SER A 121 -3.39 8.88 -0.55
CA SER A 121 -2.78 8.80 -1.88
C SER A 121 -2.91 7.37 -2.40
N VAL A 122 -3.63 7.19 -3.49
CA VAL A 122 -3.86 5.89 -4.13
C VAL A 122 -3.15 5.83 -5.48
N ASN A 123 -2.44 4.74 -5.75
CA ASN A 123 -1.88 4.52 -7.08
C ASN A 123 -3.02 4.30 -8.07
N LEU A 124 -3.02 5.04 -9.16
CA LEU A 124 -3.96 4.90 -10.26
C LEU A 124 -3.24 4.44 -11.51
N SER A 125 -3.66 3.32 -12.05
CA SER A 125 -3.22 2.81 -13.34
C SER A 125 -4.39 2.25 -14.14
N GLN A 126 -4.16 2.00 -15.40
CA GLN A 126 -5.10 1.31 -16.28
C GLN A 126 -4.76 -0.18 -16.28
N PRO A 127 -5.53 -1.05 -15.59
CA PRO A 127 -5.30 -2.49 -15.63
C PRO A 127 -5.79 -3.10 -16.95
N ASN A 128 -5.17 -4.19 -17.37
CA ASN A 128 -5.52 -4.87 -18.63
C ASN A 128 -6.90 -5.56 -18.57
N ASP A 129 -7.24 -6.09 -17.42
CA ASP A 129 -8.49 -6.81 -17.13
C ASP A 129 -9.67 -5.90 -16.81
N GLY A 130 -9.46 -4.60 -16.80
CA GLY A 130 -10.50 -3.60 -16.55
C GLY A 130 -10.09 -2.23 -17.09
N PRO A 131 -9.97 -2.07 -18.42
CA PRO A 131 -9.38 -0.87 -19.04
C PRO A 131 -10.13 0.43 -18.74
N GLU A 132 -11.38 0.36 -18.28
CA GLU A 132 -12.18 1.53 -17.94
C GLU A 132 -12.26 1.82 -16.42
N ILE A 133 -11.71 0.97 -15.58
CA ILE A 133 -11.78 1.13 -14.10
C ILE A 133 -11.20 2.48 -13.65
N TRP A 134 -10.14 2.94 -14.28
CA TRP A 134 -9.53 4.23 -13.94
C TRP A 134 -10.50 5.42 -14.10
N ARG A 135 -11.45 5.36 -15.05
CA ARG A 135 -12.48 6.40 -15.25
C ARG A 135 -13.42 6.47 -14.06
N ASN A 136 -13.86 5.30 -13.58
CA ASN A 136 -14.70 5.21 -12.39
C ASN A 136 -13.98 5.76 -11.16
N VAL A 137 -12.72 5.42 -10.99
CA VAL A 137 -11.90 5.95 -9.88
C VAL A 137 -11.75 7.47 -9.99
N LEU A 138 -11.52 8.02 -11.19
CA LEU A 138 -11.45 9.49 -11.37
C LEU A 138 -12.78 10.18 -11.04
N SER A 139 -13.92 9.57 -11.40
CA SER A 139 -15.23 10.12 -11.03
C SER A 139 -15.41 10.18 -9.52
N LEU A 140 -15.06 9.10 -8.83
CA LEU A 140 -15.09 9.03 -7.36
C LEU A 140 -14.14 10.04 -6.70
N LEU A 141 -12.97 10.24 -7.27
CA LEU A 141 -12.00 11.25 -6.79
C LEU A 141 -12.52 12.68 -6.98
N THR A 142 -13.17 12.95 -8.12
CA THR A 142 -13.79 14.26 -8.39
C THR A 142 -14.92 14.54 -7.38
N GLU A 143 -15.74 13.54 -7.08
CA GLU A 143 -16.77 13.63 -6.05
C GLU A 143 -16.17 13.91 -4.68
N ALA A 144 -15.15 13.12 -4.28
CA ALA A 144 -14.48 13.32 -3.00
C ALA A 144 -13.88 14.72 -2.88
N GLN A 145 -13.27 15.24 -3.95
CA GLN A 145 -12.73 16.59 -3.98
C GLN A 145 -13.81 17.65 -3.82
N SER A 146 -14.97 17.48 -4.47
CA SER A 146 -16.11 18.38 -4.32
C SER A 146 -16.65 18.40 -2.89
N ASP A 147 -16.55 17.28 -2.19
CA ASP A 147 -16.95 17.14 -0.79
C ASP A 147 -15.84 17.56 0.21
N GLY A 148 -14.70 18.05 -0.28
CA GLY A 148 -13.57 18.47 0.55
C GLY A 148 -12.83 17.30 1.20
N VAL A 149 -12.99 16.07 0.69
CA VAL A 149 -12.32 14.87 1.21
C VAL A 149 -10.94 14.71 0.54
N PRO A 150 -9.83 14.72 1.29
CA PRO A 150 -8.49 14.78 0.73
C PRO A 150 -8.00 13.41 0.22
N ILE A 151 -8.54 12.96 -0.90
CA ILE A 151 -8.07 11.75 -1.61
C ILE A 151 -7.48 12.18 -2.95
N VAL A 152 -6.28 11.69 -3.26
CA VAL A 152 -5.55 12.03 -4.49
C VAL A 152 -5.07 10.77 -5.21
N ALA A 153 -5.09 10.79 -6.54
CA ALA A 153 -4.48 9.74 -7.35
C ALA A 153 -3.00 10.03 -7.59
N GLN A 154 -2.22 8.99 -7.58
CA GLN A 154 -0.82 9.01 -7.98
C GLN A 154 -0.63 8.21 -9.26
N VAL A 155 -0.30 8.90 -10.33
CA VAL A 155 -0.07 8.32 -11.66
C VAL A 155 1.42 8.31 -11.96
N ALA A 156 1.92 7.19 -12.51
CA ALA A 156 3.31 7.14 -12.94
C ALA A 156 3.53 8.09 -14.12
N GLY A 157 4.51 8.97 -14.02
CA GLY A 157 4.90 9.91 -15.10
C GLY A 157 5.71 9.24 -16.23
N ARG A 158 5.74 7.93 -16.28
CA ARG A 158 6.45 7.11 -17.26
C ARG A 158 5.74 5.78 -17.45
N THR A 159 6.13 5.03 -18.48
CA THR A 159 5.68 3.65 -18.64
C THR A 159 6.06 2.80 -17.43
N ILE A 160 5.14 1.96 -16.99
CA ILE A 160 5.39 0.99 -15.93
C ILE A 160 6.14 -0.19 -16.56
N GLY A 161 7.38 -0.39 -16.13
CA GLY A 161 8.19 -1.54 -16.52
C GLY A 161 8.29 -2.52 -15.36
N VAL A 162 8.06 -3.80 -15.63
CA VAL A 162 8.23 -4.89 -14.65
C VAL A 162 9.24 -5.88 -15.22
N LEU A 163 10.29 -6.15 -14.44
CA LEU A 163 11.20 -7.24 -14.75
C LEU A 163 10.58 -8.55 -14.26
N MET A 164 10.38 -9.49 -15.16
CA MET A 164 9.73 -10.77 -14.88
C MET A 164 10.63 -11.95 -15.21
N CYS A 165 10.52 -13.03 -14.44
CA CYS A 165 11.11 -14.33 -14.74
C CYS A 165 10.20 -15.43 -14.18
N LEU A 166 10.29 -16.66 -14.72
CA LEU A 166 9.42 -17.77 -14.29
C LEU A 166 9.62 -18.14 -12.82
N GLU A 167 10.83 -17.97 -12.28
CA GLU A 167 11.14 -18.20 -10.86
C GLU A 167 10.85 -16.97 -9.98
N GLY A 168 10.38 -15.87 -10.58
CA GLY A 168 10.09 -14.63 -9.86
C GLY A 168 8.69 -14.61 -9.27
N SER A 169 8.45 -13.64 -8.39
CA SER A 169 7.12 -13.41 -7.80
C SER A 169 6.07 -12.89 -8.79
N ALA A 170 6.49 -12.46 -9.97
CA ALA A 170 5.63 -12.07 -11.07
C ALA A 170 6.21 -12.55 -12.41
N HIS A 171 5.37 -13.17 -13.23
CA HIS A 171 5.70 -13.63 -14.56
C HIS A 171 4.45 -13.63 -15.46
N PRO A 172 4.60 -13.63 -16.81
CA PRO A 172 3.46 -13.49 -17.73
C PRO A 172 2.38 -14.58 -17.58
N LEU A 173 2.76 -15.76 -17.06
CA LEU A 173 1.87 -16.91 -16.92
C LEU A 173 1.22 -17.01 -15.54
N LEU A 174 1.50 -16.09 -14.60
CA LEU A 174 1.06 -16.16 -13.19
C LEU A 174 -0.45 -16.39 -13.02
N PHE A 175 -1.26 -15.84 -13.90
CA PHE A 175 -2.73 -15.97 -13.84
C PHE A 175 -3.29 -16.87 -14.94
N HIS A 176 -2.43 -17.55 -15.70
CA HIS A 176 -2.88 -18.43 -16.78
C HIS A 176 -3.34 -19.78 -16.20
N PRO A 177 -4.61 -20.21 -16.43
CA PRO A 177 -5.16 -21.41 -15.82
C PRO A 177 -4.31 -22.68 -16.10
N ALA A 178 -3.95 -22.93 -17.35
CA ALA A 178 -3.15 -24.10 -17.72
C ALA A 178 -1.73 -24.07 -17.12
N TYR A 179 -1.15 -22.90 -16.88
CA TYR A 179 0.12 -22.82 -16.16
C TYR A 179 -0.04 -23.21 -14.69
N ASN A 180 -1.10 -22.74 -14.05
CA ASN A 180 -1.35 -23.05 -12.65
C ASN A 180 -1.57 -24.54 -12.39
N GLU A 181 -2.08 -25.27 -13.38
CA GLU A 181 -2.23 -26.75 -13.29
C GLU A 181 -0.89 -27.48 -13.26
N VAL A 182 0.17 -26.90 -13.84
CA VAL A 182 1.49 -27.54 -13.97
C VAL A 182 2.60 -26.82 -13.18
N ALA A 183 2.32 -25.67 -12.60
CA ALA A 183 3.32 -24.85 -11.90
C ALA A 183 3.96 -25.56 -10.68
N HIS A 184 3.34 -26.62 -10.18
CA HIS A 184 3.85 -27.42 -9.06
C HIS A 184 4.75 -28.59 -9.50
N LEU A 185 4.83 -28.83 -10.80
CA LEU A 185 5.67 -29.89 -11.33
C LEU A 185 7.14 -29.42 -11.40
N PRO A 186 8.10 -30.35 -11.24
CA PRO A 186 9.53 -30.05 -11.32
C PRO A 186 9.98 -29.66 -12.72
#